data_fb5acb820df0fe38c47ae4f5f21a6718
#
_entry.id   fb5acb820df0fe38c47ae4f5f21a6718
#
_cell.length_a   1.000
_cell.length_b   1.000
_cell.length_c   1.000
_cell.angle_alpha   90.00
_cell.angle_beta   90.00
_cell.angle_gamma   90.00
#
_symmetry.space_group_name_H-M   'P 1'
#
loop_
_entity.id
_entity.type
_entity.pdbx_description
1 polymer ?
#
loop_
_entity_poly.entity_id
_entity_poly.type
_entity_poly.pdbx_seq_one_letter_code
_entity_poly.pdbx_strand_id
1 'polypeptide(L)'
;MRTAIVVGAGIGGVTAAVALQRCGWQVTVLERAPELGEVGAGISVWPSAVAVLEELGVKGVEKVSVQSKPAGMRKPDGRWVVGAAELGVEIPVMIHRAQLHDLITAEFDRPVGTSGGAVTVRTGYAVTKVEQDAGGVTVNGELRADLLVAADGIRSVVRGAMYPEYEGPRYSGFTAYRGIADVELDDGGGETWGRGQLFGFVRLIDGRFYWYGTANQPAGTTSEPAVFESWHDPIPRLIAGSEKILQNDIYDLATPLVPFVQGRIVLLGDAAHAMTPNLGRGACSAIEDAGALARNLGRTDDLATALAAYDAERSPATTKLVKRSRSLGRLAQTENPLLCTIRDTVFALGGKLLTLRRK
;
A
#
# COMPACT_ATOMS: atom_id res chain seq x y z
N MET A 1 -3.30 -32.47 -3.44
CA MET A 1 -2.89 -31.14 -3.95
C MET A 1 -3.58 -30.12 -3.07
N ARG A 2 -2.86 -29.17 -2.49
CA ARG A 2 -3.44 -28.17 -1.57
C ARG A 2 -4.16 -27.07 -2.35
N THR A 3 -5.29 -26.59 -1.82
CA THR A 3 -6.13 -25.58 -2.44
C THR A 3 -6.21 -24.32 -1.57
N ALA A 4 -6.18 -23.15 -2.20
CA ALA A 4 -6.34 -21.88 -1.51
C ALA A 4 -7.34 -20.96 -2.21
N ILE A 5 -8.08 -20.20 -1.44
CA ILE A 5 -8.89 -19.08 -1.92
C ILE A 5 -8.22 -17.79 -1.48
N VAL A 6 -8.03 -16.87 -2.42
CA VAL A 6 -7.59 -15.49 -2.16
C VAL A 6 -8.78 -14.56 -2.41
N VAL A 7 -9.17 -13.79 -1.41
CA VAL A 7 -10.28 -12.84 -1.51
C VAL A 7 -9.73 -11.45 -1.77
N GLY A 8 -10.06 -10.88 -2.92
CA GLY A 8 -9.58 -9.59 -3.41
C GLY A 8 -8.38 -9.72 -4.35
N ALA A 9 -8.46 -9.05 -5.50
CA ALA A 9 -7.43 -9.02 -6.54
C ALA A 9 -6.65 -7.70 -6.61
N GLY A 10 -6.56 -6.94 -5.52
CA GLY A 10 -5.61 -5.82 -5.40
C GLY A 10 -4.16 -6.32 -5.32
N ILE A 11 -3.17 -5.40 -5.30
CA ILE A 11 -1.73 -5.73 -5.30
C ILE A 11 -1.38 -6.85 -4.30
N GLY A 12 -1.89 -6.78 -3.07
CA GLY A 12 -1.61 -7.81 -2.06
C GLY A 12 -2.19 -9.19 -2.43
N GLY A 13 -3.43 -9.23 -2.94
CA GLY A 13 -4.09 -10.47 -3.32
C GLY A 13 -3.46 -11.15 -4.53
N VAL A 14 -3.14 -10.39 -5.59
CA VAL A 14 -2.46 -10.97 -6.77
C VAL A 14 -1.04 -11.44 -6.42
N THR A 15 -0.34 -10.72 -5.54
CA THR A 15 0.97 -11.15 -5.04
C THR A 15 0.87 -12.43 -4.20
N ALA A 16 -0.15 -12.53 -3.33
CA ALA A 16 -0.41 -13.74 -2.55
C ALA A 16 -0.77 -14.94 -3.44
N ALA A 17 -1.52 -14.72 -4.51
CA ALA A 17 -1.85 -15.77 -5.47
C ALA A 17 -0.59 -16.32 -6.17
N VAL A 18 0.30 -15.45 -6.65
CA VAL A 18 1.61 -15.86 -7.20
C VAL A 18 2.43 -16.60 -6.15
N ALA A 19 2.50 -16.07 -4.94
CA ALA A 19 3.26 -16.67 -3.84
C ALA A 19 2.79 -18.10 -3.52
N LEU A 20 1.49 -18.32 -3.42
CA LEU A 20 0.89 -19.64 -3.21
C LEU A 20 1.11 -20.58 -4.40
N GLN A 21 0.94 -20.08 -5.62
CA GLN A 21 1.22 -20.83 -6.85
C GLN A 21 2.66 -21.35 -6.85
N ARG A 22 3.64 -20.51 -6.48
CA ARG A 22 5.05 -20.92 -6.38
C ARG A 22 5.29 -22.01 -5.32
N CYS A 23 4.44 -22.07 -4.29
CA CYS A 23 4.42 -23.14 -3.29
C CYS A 23 3.64 -24.40 -3.73
N GLY A 24 3.18 -24.48 -4.97
CA GLY A 24 2.47 -25.64 -5.54
C GLY A 24 0.99 -25.72 -5.21
N TRP A 25 0.36 -24.64 -4.74
CA TRP A 25 -1.06 -24.58 -4.44
C TRP A 25 -1.93 -24.35 -5.67
N GLN A 26 -3.14 -24.92 -5.67
CA GLN A 26 -4.20 -24.53 -6.60
C GLN A 26 -4.93 -23.34 -5.99
N VAL A 27 -4.85 -22.18 -6.62
CA VAL A 27 -5.32 -20.91 -6.08
C VAL A 27 -6.56 -20.45 -6.87
N THR A 28 -7.62 -20.10 -6.17
CA THR A 28 -8.76 -19.38 -6.74
C THR A 28 -8.79 -17.97 -6.18
N VAL A 29 -8.61 -16.97 -7.04
CA VAL A 29 -8.74 -15.55 -6.69
C VAL A 29 -10.18 -15.12 -6.92
N LEU A 30 -10.80 -14.52 -5.91
CA LEU A 30 -12.18 -14.00 -5.97
C LEU A 30 -12.13 -12.47 -5.94
N GLU A 31 -12.65 -11.83 -7.01
CA GLU A 31 -12.70 -10.37 -7.11
C GLU A 31 -14.14 -9.91 -7.36
N ARG A 32 -14.59 -8.93 -6.58
CA ARG A 32 -15.97 -8.38 -6.69
C ARG A 32 -16.16 -7.51 -7.93
N ALA A 33 -15.11 -6.86 -8.42
CA ALA A 33 -15.17 -6.08 -9.65
C ALA A 33 -15.39 -7.00 -10.86
N PRO A 34 -16.07 -6.54 -11.92
CA PRO A 34 -16.34 -7.35 -13.11
C PRO A 34 -15.05 -7.66 -13.91
N GLU A 35 -13.99 -6.88 -13.73
CA GLU A 35 -12.72 -7.02 -14.42
C GLU A 35 -11.57 -6.86 -13.42
N LEU A 36 -10.43 -7.50 -13.72
CA LEU A 36 -9.17 -7.21 -13.03
C LEU A 36 -8.68 -5.83 -13.44
N GLY A 37 -8.20 -5.07 -12.48
CA GLY A 37 -7.59 -3.79 -12.76
C GLY A 37 -7.44 -2.95 -11.50
N GLU A 38 -6.54 -2.00 -11.57
CA GLU A 38 -6.33 -1.03 -10.51
C GLU A 38 -6.56 0.38 -11.06
N VAL A 39 -7.33 1.17 -10.35
CA VAL A 39 -7.56 2.57 -10.71
C VAL A 39 -6.26 3.34 -10.52
N GLY A 40 -5.75 3.89 -11.63
CA GLY A 40 -4.42 4.42 -11.78
C GLY A 40 -4.06 5.62 -10.90
N ALA A 41 -3.06 5.41 -10.07
CA ALA A 41 -2.24 6.42 -9.42
C ALA A 41 -0.80 5.90 -9.38
N GLY A 42 0.17 6.77 -9.17
CA GLY A 42 1.53 6.33 -8.88
C GLY A 42 1.60 5.59 -7.55
N ILE A 43 2.50 4.64 -7.45
CA ILE A 43 2.76 3.90 -6.22
C ILE A 43 4.27 3.82 -5.96
N SER A 44 4.66 4.06 -4.72
CA SER A 44 6.04 3.88 -4.27
C SER A 44 6.29 2.42 -3.93
N VAL A 45 7.29 1.81 -4.55
CA VAL A 45 7.72 0.44 -4.24
C VAL A 45 9.11 0.49 -3.64
N TRP A 46 9.21 0.12 -2.37
CA TRP A 46 10.45 0.15 -1.61
C TRP A 46 11.33 -1.07 -1.91
N PRO A 47 12.65 -0.99 -1.75
CA PRO A 47 13.59 -2.07 -2.08
C PRO A 47 13.21 -3.42 -1.49
N SER A 48 12.70 -3.46 -0.26
CA SER A 48 12.23 -4.69 0.40
C SER A 48 11.07 -5.37 -0.34
N ALA A 49 10.14 -4.59 -0.90
CA ALA A 49 9.03 -5.13 -1.69
C ALA A 49 9.49 -5.54 -3.09
N VAL A 50 10.44 -4.80 -3.70
CA VAL A 50 11.05 -5.20 -4.98
C VAL A 50 11.74 -6.56 -4.83
N ALA A 51 12.53 -6.75 -3.77
CA ALA A 51 13.20 -8.03 -3.50
C ALA A 51 12.20 -9.21 -3.38
N VAL A 52 11.07 -9.00 -2.71
CA VAL A 52 10.01 -10.03 -2.64
C VAL A 52 9.42 -10.34 -4.02
N LEU A 53 9.15 -9.31 -4.83
CA LEU A 53 8.66 -9.52 -6.21
C LEU A 53 9.66 -10.34 -7.04
N GLU A 54 10.96 -10.04 -6.92
CA GLU A 54 12.03 -10.79 -7.57
C GLU A 54 12.11 -12.24 -7.07
N GLU A 55 12.02 -12.49 -5.75
CA GLU A 55 11.94 -13.83 -5.15
C GLU A 55 10.75 -14.62 -5.71
N LEU A 56 9.63 -13.98 -5.96
CA LEU A 56 8.44 -14.58 -6.55
C LEU A 56 8.54 -14.73 -8.09
N GLY A 57 9.64 -14.28 -8.70
CA GLY A 57 9.88 -14.38 -10.13
C GLY A 57 9.19 -13.31 -10.96
N VAL A 58 8.62 -12.28 -10.36
CA VAL A 58 8.06 -11.12 -11.07
C VAL A 58 9.21 -10.31 -11.66
N LYS A 59 9.29 -10.28 -12.99
CA LYS A 59 10.37 -9.60 -13.73
C LYS A 59 9.86 -8.34 -14.40
N GLY A 60 10.77 -7.40 -14.65
CA GLY A 60 10.47 -6.21 -15.44
C GLY A 60 10.04 -5.01 -14.60
N VAL A 61 10.11 -5.09 -13.28
CA VAL A 61 9.86 -3.95 -12.38
C VAL A 61 10.72 -2.75 -12.78
N GLU A 62 11.98 -3.00 -13.11
CA GLU A 62 12.95 -1.98 -13.57
C GLU A 62 12.56 -1.31 -14.90
N LYS A 63 11.77 -1.98 -15.74
CA LYS A 63 11.35 -1.45 -17.05
C LYS A 63 10.15 -0.51 -16.96
N VAL A 64 9.36 -0.62 -15.89
CA VAL A 64 8.13 0.17 -15.69
C VAL A 64 8.26 1.13 -14.51
N SER A 65 9.44 1.23 -13.91
CA SER A 65 9.69 2.08 -12.74
C SER A 65 10.75 3.14 -13.01
N VAL A 66 10.69 4.21 -12.27
CA VAL A 66 11.71 5.24 -12.21
C VAL A 66 12.22 5.37 -10.78
N GLN A 67 13.52 5.47 -10.61
CA GLN A 67 14.10 5.80 -9.31
C GLN A 67 13.63 7.19 -8.90
N SER A 68 12.92 7.30 -7.78
CA SER A 68 12.57 8.61 -7.24
C SER A 68 13.86 9.39 -6.96
N LYS A 69 13.87 10.68 -7.29
CA LYS A 69 14.93 11.54 -6.77
C LYS A 69 14.68 11.76 -5.28
N PRO A 70 15.75 11.85 -4.45
CA PRO A 70 15.55 12.18 -3.06
C PRO A 70 14.73 13.46 -2.95
N ALA A 71 13.60 13.39 -2.25
CA ALA A 71 12.71 14.52 -2.07
C ALA A 71 13.00 15.22 -0.75
N GLY A 72 13.08 16.55 -0.78
CA GLY A 72 13.14 17.37 0.43
C GLY A 72 11.75 17.85 0.84
N MET A 73 11.70 18.63 1.91
CA MET A 73 10.49 19.27 2.41
C MET A 73 10.54 20.78 2.18
N ARG A 74 9.49 21.33 1.58
CA ARG A 74 9.29 22.77 1.33
C ARG A 74 8.11 23.32 2.16
N LYS A 75 8.05 24.62 2.28
CA LYS A 75 6.87 25.37 2.73
C LYS A 75 5.98 25.74 1.55
N PRO A 76 4.72 26.14 1.79
CA PRO A 76 3.80 26.59 0.72
C PRO A 76 4.33 27.72 -0.16
N ASP A 77 5.25 28.54 0.36
CA ASP A 77 5.93 29.61 -0.37
C ASP A 77 7.16 29.14 -1.19
N GLY A 78 7.42 27.84 -1.23
CA GLY A 78 8.52 27.22 -1.97
C GLY A 78 9.86 27.16 -1.23
N ARG A 79 10.01 27.81 -0.07
CA ARG A 79 11.25 27.78 0.69
C ARG A 79 11.53 26.37 1.24
N TRP A 80 12.75 25.90 1.06
CA TRP A 80 13.22 24.65 1.62
C TRP A 80 13.27 24.67 3.14
N VAL A 81 12.75 23.64 3.76
CA VAL A 81 12.92 23.35 5.20
C VAL A 81 14.09 22.39 5.40
N VAL A 82 14.16 21.33 4.58
CA VAL A 82 15.23 20.35 4.58
C VAL A 82 15.41 19.81 3.16
N GLY A 83 16.64 19.71 2.71
CA GLY A 83 16.98 19.13 1.41
C GLY A 83 16.97 17.60 1.45
N ALA A 84 16.71 17.00 0.33
CA ALA A 84 16.64 15.55 0.18
C ALA A 84 17.91 14.80 0.57
N ALA A 85 19.06 15.32 0.15
CA ALA A 85 20.36 14.72 0.46
C ALA A 85 20.65 14.64 1.98
N GLU A 86 19.96 15.45 2.77
CA GLU A 86 20.11 15.54 4.22
C GLU A 86 19.32 14.46 4.98
N LEU A 87 18.26 13.90 4.38
CA LEU A 87 17.36 12.96 5.06
C LEU A 87 17.90 11.53 5.16
N GLY A 88 18.77 11.12 4.23
CA GLY A 88 19.44 9.82 4.29
C GLY A 88 18.53 8.58 4.29
N VAL A 89 17.35 8.70 3.75
CA VAL A 89 16.37 7.62 3.66
C VAL A 89 16.59 6.78 2.39
N GLU A 90 16.25 5.51 2.45
CA GLU A 90 16.11 4.68 1.25
C GLU A 90 15.14 5.33 0.27
N ILE A 91 15.40 5.15 -1.02
CA ILE A 91 14.62 5.79 -2.07
C ILE A 91 13.80 4.69 -2.77
N PRO A 92 12.47 4.78 -2.75
CA PRO A 92 11.62 3.84 -3.48
C PRO A 92 11.71 4.09 -4.98
N VAL A 93 11.36 3.08 -5.77
CA VAL A 93 11.01 3.28 -7.17
C VAL A 93 9.54 3.66 -7.28
N MET A 94 9.22 4.50 -8.27
CA MET A 94 7.85 4.89 -8.59
C MET A 94 7.36 4.12 -9.81
N ILE A 95 6.17 3.54 -9.69
CA ILE A 95 5.53 2.74 -10.73
C ILE A 95 4.09 3.21 -10.87
N HIS A 96 3.54 3.14 -12.08
CA HIS A 96 2.09 3.24 -12.25
C HIS A 96 1.42 1.99 -11.66
N ARG A 97 0.44 2.17 -10.78
CA ARG A 97 -0.17 1.08 -10.00
C ARG A 97 -0.73 -0.03 -10.89
N ALA A 98 -1.38 0.32 -12.00
CA ALA A 98 -1.88 -0.65 -12.96
C ALA A 98 -0.75 -1.47 -13.59
N GLN A 99 0.37 -0.83 -13.98
CA GLN A 99 1.53 -1.55 -14.55
C GLN A 99 2.15 -2.54 -13.57
N LEU A 100 2.22 -2.20 -12.28
CA LEU A 100 2.67 -3.13 -11.25
C LEU A 100 1.72 -4.33 -11.13
N HIS A 101 0.41 -4.07 -11.13
CA HIS A 101 -0.61 -5.11 -11.09
C HIS A 101 -0.51 -6.05 -12.29
N ASP A 102 -0.36 -5.49 -13.50
CA ASP A 102 -0.22 -6.26 -14.75
C ASP A 102 1.04 -7.14 -14.73
N LEU A 103 2.17 -6.63 -14.23
CA LEU A 103 3.39 -7.42 -14.07
C LEU A 103 3.21 -8.62 -13.15
N ILE A 104 2.48 -8.44 -12.04
CA ILE A 104 2.25 -9.51 -11.07
C ILE A 104 1.26 -10.54 -11.65
N THR A 105 0.17 -10.09 -12.26
CA THR A 105 -0.84 -10.99 -12.84
C THR A 105 -0.34 -11.76 -14.05
N ALA A 106 0.62 -11.24 -14.81
CA ALA A 106 1.29 -11.95 -15.88
C ALA A 106 2.02 -13.22 -15.42
N GLU A 107 2.29 -13.36 -14.12
CA GLU A 107 2.87 -14.58 -13.54
C GLU A 107 1.87 -15.73 -13.37
N PHE A 108 0.55 -15.47 -13.44
CA PHE A 108 -0.47 -16.50 -13.24
C PHE A 108 -0.39 -17.63 -14.28
N ASP A 109 -0.08 -17.28 -15.53
CA ASP A 109 0.01 -18.23 -16.64
C ASP A 109 1.41 -18.86 -16.80
N ARG A 110 2.37 -18.46 -15.95
CA ARG A 110 3.73 -19.02 -16.04
C ARG A 110 3.80 -20.37 -15.34
N PRO A 111 4.31 -21.42 -16.06
CA PRO A 111 4.50 -22.73 -15.46
C PRO A 111 5.41 -22.69 -14.23
N VAL A 112 4.97 -23.33 -13.17
CA VAL A 112 5.75 -23.48 -11.94
C VAL A 112 6.34 -24.88 -11.88
N GLY A 113 7.46 -25.09 -12.55
CA GLY A 113 8.21 -26.35 -12.52
C GLY A 113 7.34 -27.61 -12.61
N THR A 114 7.73 -28.68 -11.92
CA THR A 114 6.95 -29.92 -11.80
C THR A 114 5.91 -29.91 -10.67
N SER A 115 5.89 -28.87 -9.84
CA SER A 115 5.04 -28.81 -8.64
C SER A 115 3.57 -28.47 -8.91
N GLY A 116 3.24 -28.01 -10.12
CA GLY A 116 1.87 -27.96 -10.62
C GLY A 116 0.93 -26.93 -9.97
N GLY A 117 1.44 -25.88 -9.32
CA GLY A 117 0.63 -24.78 -8.83
C GLY A 117 -0.05 -24.00 -9.99
N ALA A 118 -1.31 -23.58 -9.80
CA ALA A 118 -2.06 -22.83 -10.79
C ALA A 118 -2.92 -21.75 -10.13
N VAL A 119 -3.22 -20.69 -10.90
CA VAL A 119 -4.12 -19.61 -10.46
C VAL A 119 -5.34 -19.56 -11.39
N THR A 120 -6.53 -19.53 -10.79
CA THR A 120 -7.79 -19.27 -11.49
C THR A 120 -8.41 -18.00 -10.91
N VAL A 121 -8.88 -17.10 -11.76
CA VAL A 121 -9.51 -15.85 -11.32
C VAL A 121 -11.01 -15.90 -11.59
N ARG A 122 -11.82 -15.50 -10.60
CA ARG A 122 -13.27 -15.27 -10.73
C ARG A 122 -13.58 -13.82 -10.41
N THR A 123 -13.85 -13.05 -11.44
CA THR A 123 -14.32 -11.65 -11.32
C THR A 123 -15.83 -11.59 -11.18
N GLY A 124 -16.38 -10.45 -10.74
CA GLY A 124 -17.80 -10.30 -10.45
C GLY A 124 -18.28 -11.14 -9.27
N TYR A 125 -17.36 -11.65 -8.44
CA TYR A 125 -17.66 -12.55 -7.33
C TYR A 125 -17.46 -11.85 -5.97
N ALA A 126 -18.54 -11.41 -5.36
CA ALA A 126 -18.53 -10.80 -4.04
C ALA A 126 -18.55 -11.87 -2.94
N VAL A 127 -17.56 -11.86 -2.05
CA VAL A 127 -17.55 -12.69 -0.85
C VAL A 127 -18.40 -12.01 0.22
N THR A 128 -19.41 -12.73 0.72
CA THR A 128 -20.35 -12.24 1.75
C THR A 128 -20.35 -13.08 3.01
N LYS A 129 -19.95 -14.35 2.91
CA LYS A 129 -19.90 -15.29 4.03
C LYS A 129 -18.66 -16.16 3.97
N VAL A 130 -18.02 -16.34 5.13
CA VAL A 130 -16.88 -17.25 5.31
C VAL A 130 -17.10 -18.08 6.55
N GLU A 131 -16.91 -19.39 6.41
CA GLU A 131 -17.01 -20.38 7.49
C GLU A 131 -15.78 -21.28 7.44
N GLN A 132 -15.36 -21.81 8.57
CA GLN A 132 -14.28 -22.80 8.62
C GLN A 132 -14.59 -23.92 9.60
N ASP A 133 -14.04 -25.09 9.29
CA ASP A 133 -14.06 -26.28 10.14
C ASP A 133 -12.67 -26.94 10.17
N ALA A 134 -12.56 -28.11 10.80
CA ALA A 134 -11.29 -28.85 10.85
C ALA A 134 -10.75 -29.23 9.46
N GLY A 135 -11.60 -29.39 8.47
CA GLY A 135 -11.27 -29.84 7.11
C GLY A 135 -10.99 -28.71 6.11
N GLY A 136 -11.32 -27.45 6.42
CA GLY A 136 -11.10 -26.35 5.45
C GLY A 136 -11.91 -25.10 5.72
N VAL A 137 -11.89 -24.20 4.73
CA VAL A 137 -12.66 -22.94 4.71
C VAL A 137 -13.69 -22.99 3.60
N THR A 138 -14.89 -22.51 3.85
CA THR A 138 -15.98 -22.42 2.87
C THR A 138 -16.39 -20.98 2.67
N VAL A 139 -16.45 -20.54 1.40
CA VAL A 139 -16.87 -19.20 0.99
C VAL A 139 -18.25 -19.27 0.35
N ASN A 140 -19.15 -18.39 0.77
CA ASN A 140 -20.55 -18.28 0.30
C ASN A 140 -21.33 -19.61 0.31
N GLY A 141 -20.88 -20.61 1.10
CA GLY A 141 -21.51 -21.92 1.17
C GLY A 141 -21.24 -22.85 -0.02
N GLU A 142 -20.41 -22.45 -0.99
CA GLU A 142 -20.19 -23.21 -2.24
C GLU A 142 -18.72 -23.52 -2.56
N LEU A 143 -17.79 -22.59 -2.28
CA LEU A 143 -16.37 -22.78 -2.60
C LEU A 143 -15.61 -23.24 -1.35
N ARG A 144 -14.92 -24.36 -1.46
CA ARG A 144 -14.13 -24.90 -0.36
C ARG A 144 -12.65 -24.98 -0.70
N ALA A 145 -11.80 -24.68 0.29
CA ALA A 145 -10.34 -24.77 0.17
C ALA A 145 -9.69 -25.12 1.51
N ASP A 146 -8.40 -25.49 1.47
CA ASP A 146 -7.58 -25.78 2.66
C ASP A 146 -7.16 -24.51 3.40
N LEU A 147 -7.03 -23.39 2.68
CA LEU A 147 -6.57 -22.10 3.17
C LEU A 147 -7.38 -20.96 2.54
N LEU A 148 -7.69 -19.93 3.32
CA LEU A 148 -8.19 -18.65 2.82
C LEU A 148 -7.25 -17.52 3.18
N VAL A 149 -6.86 -16.74 2.16
CA VAL A 149 -6.11 -15.49 2.31
C VAL A 149 -7.04 -14.32 2.03
N ALA A 150 -7.31 -13.53 3.04
CA ALA A 150 -8.14 -12.33 2.94
C ALA A 150 -7.28 -11.12 2.59
N ALA A 151 -7.37 -10.68 1.34
CA ALA A 151 -6.75 -9.46 0.80
C ALA A 151 -7.82 -8.48 0.29
N ASP A 152 -9.01 -8.51 0.92
CA ASP A 152 -10.23 -7.80 0.54
C ASP A 152 -10.28 -6.35 1.03
N GLY A 153 -9.12 -5.82 1.42
CA GLY A 153 -8.90 -4.40 1.67
C GLY A 153 -9.41 -3.91 3.03
N ILE A 154 -9.37 -2.61 3.22
CA ILE A 154 -9.65 -1.97 4.51
C ILE A 154 -11.07 -2.27 5.05
N ARG A 155 -12.05 -2.51 4.17
CA ARG A 155 -13.43 -2.90 4.54
C ARG A 155 -13.65 -4.41 4.46
N SER A 156 -12.65 -5.19 4.84
CA SER A 156 -12.64 -6.65 4.79
C SER A 156 -13.87 -7.27 5.44
N VAL A 157 -14.61 -8.04 4.65
CA VAL A 157 -15.72 -8.87 5.11
C VAL A 157 -15.18 -10.05 5.93
N VAL A 158 -14.04 -10.61 5.49
CA VAL A 158 -13.41 -11.74 6.18
C VAL A 158 -12.93 -11.34 7.57
N ARG A 159 -12.29 -10.16 7.71
CA ARG A 159 -11.92 -9.63 9.03
C ARG A 159 -13.15 -9.46 9.92
N GLY A 160 -14.25 -8.94 9.39
CA GLY A 160 -15.52 -8.82 10.14
C GLY A 160 -16.06 -10.15 10.63
N ALA A 161 -15.92 -11.22 9.85
CA ALA A 161 -16.31 -12.57 10.26
C ALA A 161 -15.36 -13.16 11.34
N MET A 162 -14.05 -12.88 11.25
CA MET A 162 -13.07 -13.31 12.24
C MET A 162 -13.20 -12.56 13.57
N TYR A 163 -13.49 -11.28 13.51
CA TYR A 163 -13.47 -10.34 14.64
C TYR A 163 -14.73 -9.47 14.66
N PRO A 164 -15.91 -10.03 15.00
CA PRO A 164 -17.19 -9.29 14.96
C PRO A 164 -17.20 -8.03 15.85
N GLU A 165 -16.47 -8.06 16.96
CA GLU A 165 -16.38 -6.93 17.92
C GLU A 165 -15.32 -5.88 17.54
N TYR A 166 -14.62 -6.08 16.42
CA TYR A 166 -13.56 -5.15 16.02
C TYR A 166 -14.15 -3.86 15.43
N GLU A 167 -13.71 -2.69 15.91
CA GLU A 167 -14.22 -1.36 15.52
C GLU A 167 -14.10 -1.08 14.01
N GLY A 168 -13.18 -1.74 13.32
CA GLY A 168 -12.97 -1.57 11.90
C GLY A 168 -12.24 -0.27 11.49
N PRO A 169 -12.51 0.23 10.28
CA PRO A 169 -11.87 1.44 9.77
C PRO A 169 -12.30 2.71 10.50
N ARG A 170 -11.34 3.54 10.83
CA ARG A 170 -11.54 4.86 11.40
C ARG A 170 -11.10 5.94 10.42
N TYR A 171 -11.88 6.99 10.26
CA TYR A 171 -11.49 8.18 9.51
C TYR A 171 -10.30 8.87 10.17
N SER A 172 -9.28 9.21 9.38
CA SER A 172 -8.02 9.77 9.87
C SER A 172 -8.02 11.30 10.01
N GLY A 173 -9.15 11.95 9.66
CA GLY A 173 -9.34 13.40 9.77
C GLY A 173 -8.95 14.20 8.54
N PHE A 174 -8.54 13.53 7.45
CA PHE A 174 -8.14 14.20 6.22
C PHE A 174 -8.49 13.39 4.97
N THR A 175 -8.60 14.11 3.87
CA THR A 175 -8.86 13.53 2.54
C THR A 175 -7.63 13.68 1.66
N ALA A 176 -7.41 12.75 0.76
CA ALA A 176 -6.35 12.78 -0.23
C ALA A 176 -6.90 12.98 -1.63
N TYR A 177 -6.23 13.87 -2.38
CA TYR A 177 -6.37 14.09 -3.80
C TYR A 177 -5.20 13.45 -4.53
N ARG A 178 -5.42 12.90 -5.70
CA ARG A 178 -4.37 12.28 -6.51
C ARG A 178 -4.64 12.52 -7.98
N GLY A 179 -3.60 12.83 -8.73
CA GLY A 179 -3.70 13.00 -10.17
C GLY A 179 -2.40 12.62 -10.87
N ILE A 180 -2.51 12.48 -12.19
CA ILE A 180 -1.38 12.37 -13.09
C ILE A 180 -1.46 13.56 -14.03
N ALA A 181 -0.41 14.37 -14.04
CA ALA A 181 -0.31 15.58 -14.85
C ALA A 181 0.66 15.37 -16.01
N ASP A 182 0.25 15.82 -17.19
CA ASP A 182 1.10 15.91 -18.36
C ASP A 182 1.62 17.36 -18.47
N VAL A 183 2.76 17.60 -17.84
CA VAL A 183 3.41 18.92 -17.77
C VAL A 183 4.92 18.76 -17.85
N GLU A 184 5.59 19.69 -18.50
CA GLU A 184 7.06 19.75 -18.51
C GLU A 184 7.55 20.47 -17.26
N LEU A 185 8.38 19.78 -16.47
CA LEU A 185 9.02 20.30 -15.27
C LEU A 185 10.50 19.88 -15.23
N ASP A 186 11.34 20.80 -14.82
CA ASP A 186 12.75 20.55 -14.54
C ASP A 186 12.97 19.93 -13.14
N ASP A 187 12.01 20.11 -12.23
CA ASP A 187 12.08 19.62 -10.85
C ASP A 187 11.70 18.13 -10.77
N GLY A 188 12.50 17.37 -10.03
CA GLY A 188 12.34 15.91 -9.89
C GLY A 188 11.30 15.47 -8.85
N GLY A 189 10.70 16.39 -8.09
CA GLY A 189 9.73 16.07 -7.06
C GLY A 189 10.03 16.69 -5.69
N GLY A 190 9.23 16.33 -4.71
CA GLY A 190 9.35 16.78 -3.33
C GLY A 190 8.01 16.84 -2.62
N GLU A 191 8.06 17.12 -1.34
CA GLU A 191 6.86 17.39 -0.54
C GLU A 191 6.83 18.82 -0.04
N THR A 192 5.65 19.42 -0.08
CA THR A 192 5.36 20.74 0.50
C THR A 192 4.37 20.58 1.63
N TRP A 193 4.73 21.02 2.81
CA TRP A 193 3.93 20.88 4.02
C TRP A 193 3.40 22.23 4.48
N GLY A 194 2.06 22.31 4.56
CA GLY A 194 1.32 23.46 5.05
C GLY A 194 0.79 23.26 6.47
N ARG A 195 -0.35 23.90 6.73
CA ARG A 195 -1.12 23.79 7.97
C ARG A 195 -2.33 22.88 7.71
N GLY A 196 -2.30 21.65 8.20
CA GLY A 196 -3.32 20.65 7.90
C GLY A 196 -3.36 20.20 6.46
N GLN A 197 -2.29 20.44 5.71
CA GLN A 197 -2.20 20.20 4.27
C GLN A 197 -0.80 19.75 3.89
N LEU A 198 -0.73 18.85 2.92
CA LEU A 198 0.51 18.36 2.35
C LEU A 198 0.30 18.16 0.85
N PHE A 199 1.31 18.47 0.05
CA PHE A 199 1.33 18.17 -1.38
C PHE A 199 2.67 17.55 -1.74
N GLY A 200 2.65 16.46 -2.50
CA GLY A 200 3.85 15.81 -3.02
C GLY A 200 3.68 15.45 -4.48
N PHE A 201 4.78 15.44 -5.22
CA PHE A 201 4.79 15.00 -6.61
C PHE A 201 6.08 14.29 -6.97
N VAL A 202 6.00 13.45 -7.97
CA VAL A 202 7.13 12.64 -8.44
C VAL A 202 6.95 12.28 -9.91
N ARG A 203 8.05 12.21 -10.65
CA ARG A 203 8.04 11.84 -12.06
C ARG A 203 7.80 10.36 -12.25
N LEU A 204 6.97 10.00 -13.25
CA LEU A 204 6.76 8.64 -13.71
C LEU A 204 7.71 8.32 -14.88
N ILE A 205 7.81 7.04 -15.24
CA ILE A 205 8.71 6.58 -16.31
C ILE A 205 8.36 7.13 -17.68
N ASP A 206 7.08 7.40 -17.92
CA ASP A 206 6.57 7.97 -19.17
C ASP A 206 6.72 9.50 -19.28
N GLY A 207 7.38 10.10 -18.30
CA GLY A 207 7.64 11.54 -18.25
C GLY A 207 6.58 12.37 -17.55
N ARG A 208 5.36 11.84 -17.38
CA ARG A 208 4.28 12.50 -16.63
C ARG A 208 4.60 12.56 -15.15
N PHE A 209 3.84 13.36 -14.40
CA PHE A 209 4.02 13.52 -12.96
C PHE A 209 2.80 12.99 -12.22
N TYR A 210 3.04 12.02 -11.34
CA TYR A 210 2.08 11.67 -10.29
C TYR A 210 2.19 12.67 -9.16
N TRP A 211 1.05 13.16 -8.69
CA TRP A 211 0.98 14.00 -7.51
C TRP A 211 -0.10 13.53 -6.54
N TYR A 212 0.07 13.90 -5.30
CA TYR A 212 -0.89 13.69 -4.23
C TYR A 212 -0.94 14.93 -3.34
N GLY A 213 -2.13 15.29 -2.91
CA GLY A 213 -2.38 16.33 -1.93
C GLY A 213 -3.24 15.77 -0.80
N THR A 214 -3.03 16.22 0.43
CA THR A 214 -3.91 15.90 1.56
C THR A 214 -4.35 17.17 2.26
N ALA A 215 -5.62 17.23 2.66
CA ALA A 215 -6.18 18.35 3.40
C ALA A 215 -7.11 17.86 4.51
N ASN A 216 -7.03 18.49 5.67
CA ASN A 216 -7.97 18.26 6.76
C ASN A 216 -9.36 18.74 6.36
N GLN A 217 -10.33 17.86 6.44
CA GLN A 217 -11.75 18.18 6.20
C GLN A 217 -12.64 17.08 6.80
N PRO A 218 -13.95 17.32 6.99
CA PRO A 218 -14.89 16.28 7.42
C PRO A 218 -15.00 15.14 6.41
N ALA A 219 -15.23 13.92 6.90
CA ALA A 219 -15.46 12.77 6.03
C ALA A 219 -16.67 12.99 5.11
N GLY A 220 -16.58 12.48 3.88
CA GLY A 220 -17.64 12.60 2.88
C GLY A 220 -17.73 13.98 2.20
N THR A 221 -16.81 14.90 2.50
CA THR A 221 -16.75 16.20 1.83
C THR A 221 -16.27 16.02 0.39
N THR A 222 -17.07 16.44 -0.58
CA THR A 222 -16.64 16.53 -1.98
C THR A 222 -16.14 17.96 -2.24
N SER A 223 -14.90 18.09 -2.67
CA SER A 223 -14.26 19.39 -2.93
C SER A 223 -13.15 19.25 -3.96
N GLU A 224 -12.90 20.35 -4.67
CA GLU A 224 -11.72 20.46 -5.53
C GLU A 224 -10.46 20.73 -4.69
N PRO A 225 -9.25 20.44 -5.19
CA PRO A 225 -7.99 20.69 -4.49
C PRO A 225 -7.59 22.19 -4.47
N ALA A 226 -8.57 23.09 -4.48
CA ALA A 226 -8.37 24.54 -4.54
C ALA A 226 -7.47 25.12 -3.44
N VAL A 227 -7.39 24.41 -2.33
CA VAL A 227 -6.53 24.82 -1.20
C VAL A 227 -5.04 24.90 -1.56
N PHE A 228 -4.61 24.26 -2.66
CA PHE A 228 -3.23 24.22 -3.14
C PHE A 228 -2.95 25.25 -4.26
N GLU A 229 -3.96 25.94 -4.80
CA GLU A 229 -3.80 26.87 -5.94
C GLU A 229 -2.89 28.07 -5.63
N SER A 230 -2.85 28.48 -4.35
CA SER A 230 -1.99 29.59 -3.90
C SER A 230 -0.56 29.15 -3.55
N TRP A 231 -0.24 27.86 -3.69
CA TRP A 231 1.07 27.35 -3.35
C TRP A 231 2.08 27.61 -4.48
N HIS A 232 3.36 27.43 -4.18
CA HIS A 232 4.43 27.69 -5.13
C HIS A 232 4.35 26.78 -6.37
N ASP A 233 4.91 27.26 -7.49
CA ASP A 233 5.11 26.44 -8.69
C ASP A 233 5.99 25.21 -8.35
N PRO A 234 5.69 23.98 -8.88
CA PRO A 234 4.76 23.71 -9.97
C PRO A 234 3.36 23.22 -9.53
N ILE A 235 2.98 23.38 -8.27
CA ILE A 235 1.77 22.74 -7.69
C ILE A 235 0.49 23.13 -8.46
N PRO A 236 0.20 24.41 -8.72
CA PRO A 236 -1.01 24.77 -9.48
C PRO A 236 -0.99 24.21 -10.91
N ARG A 237 0.18 24.15 -11.56
CA ARG A 237 0.33 23.58 -12.91
C ARG A 237 0.05 22.08 -12.95
N LEU A 238 0.50 21.33 -11.92
CA LEU A 238 0.22 19.89 -11.79
C LEU A 238 -1.28 19.63 -11.64
N ILE A 239 -1.98 20.42 -10.84
CA ILE A 239 -3.42 20.29 -10.68
C ILE A 239 -4.13 20.59 -12.01
N ALA A 240 -3.82 21.72 -12.64
CA ALA A 240 -4.43 22.15 -13.89
C ALA A 240 -4.13 21.21 -15.08
N GLY A 241 -2.94 20.58 -15.10
CA GLY A 241 -2.52 19.62 -16.13
C GLY A 241 -3.02 18.19 -15.93
N SER A 242 -3.94 17.97 -14.98
CA SER A 242 -4.49 16.65 -14.69
C SER A 242 -5.86 16.45 -15.32
N GLU A 243 -6.03 15.45 -16.17
CA GLU A 243 -7.33 15.13 -16.77
C GLU A 243 -8.34 14.61 -15.73
N LYS A 244 -7.86 13.90 -14.71
CA LYS A 244 -8.68 13.30 -13.68
C LYS A 244 -8.01 13.44 -12.31
N ILE A 245 -8.78 13.94 -11.37
CA ILE A 245 -8.38 14.00 -9.96
C ILE A 245 -9.24 13.03 -9.16
N LEU A 246 -8.59 12.12 -8.47
CA LEU A 246 -9.23 11.19 -7.56
C LEU A 246 -9.25 11.79 -6.16
N GLN A 247 -10.42 11.76 -5.52
CA GLN A 247 -10.59 12.17 -4.12
C GLN A 247 -10.97 10.96 -3.27
N ASN A 248 -10.28 10.77 -2.17
CA ASN A 248 -10.57 9.68 -1.25
C ASN A 248 -10.35 10.13 0.20
N ASP A 249 -11.33 9.90 1.04
CA ASP A 249 -11.16 9.98 2.48
C ASP A 249 -10.15 8.96 2.97
N ILE A 250 -9.27 9.37 3.87
CA ILE A 250 -8.25 8.48 4.41
C ILE A 250 -8.73 7.83 5.70
N TYR A 251 -8.72 6.50 5.66
CA TYR A 251 -9.03 5.64 6.79
C TYR A 251 -7.81 4.82 7.20
N ASP A 252 -7.70 4.49 8.46
CA ASP A 252 -6.81 3.47 9.00
C ASP A 252 -7.58 2.52 9.92
N LEU A 253 -7.00 1.40 10.29
CA LEU A 253 -7.60 0.56 11.32
C LEU A 253 -7.45 1.23 12.69
N ALA A 254 -8.56 1.37 13.43
CA ALA A 254 -8.62 2.12 14.69
C ALA A 254 -7.58 1.63 15.70
N THR A 255 -7.52 0.33 15.88
CA THR A 255 -6.59 -0.38 16.77
C THR A 255 -5.79 -1.39 15.94
N PRO A 256 -4.49 -1.58 16.20
CA PRO A 256 -3.74 -2.65 15.54
C PRO A 256 -4.40 -4.00 15.80
N LEU A 257 -4.69 -4.72 14.73
CA LEU A 257 -5.28 -6.04 14.79
C LEU A 257 -4.19 -7.09 15.08
N VAL A 258 -4.45 -7.99 15.99
CA VAL A 258 -3.65 -9.19 16.26
C VAL A 258 -4.53 -10.27 16.87
N PRO A 259 -4.36 -11.54 16.50
CA PRO A 259 -3.47 -12.07 15.45
C PRO A 259 -4.03 -11.84 14.02
N PHE A 260 -3.20 -12.02 12.98
CA PHE A 260 -3.66 -11.99 11.57
C PHE A 260 -4.20 -13.35 11.11
N VAL A 261 -4.08 -14.36 11.95
CA VAL A 261 -4.45 -15.74 11.64
C VAL A 261 -5.48 -16.26 12.62
N GLN A 262 -6.51 -16.90 12.09
CA GLN A 262 -7.48 -17.65 12.87
C GLN A 262 -7.79 -18.98 12.16
N GLY A 263 -7.27 -20.08 12.70
CA GLY A 263 -7.42 -21.39 12.08
C GLY A 263 -6.77 -21.45 10.70
N ARG A 264 -7.61 -21.56 9.66
CA ARG A 264 -7.21 -21.64 8.25
C ARG A 264 -7.41 -20.32 7.47
N ILE A 265 -7.67 -19.25 8.17
CA ILE A 265 -7.90 -17.92 7.57
C ILE A 265 -6.73 -17.00 7.95
N VAL A 266 -6.17 -16.33 6.94
CA VAL A 266 -5.07 -15.38 7.05
C VAL A 266 -5.50 -14.03 6.52
N LEU A 267 -5.31 -12.97 7.29
CA LEU A 267 -5.45 -11.59 6.83
C LEU A 267 -4.12 -11.09 6.25
N LEU A 268 -4.20 -10.31 5.15
CA LEU A 268 -3.05 -9.78 4.43
C LEU A 268 -3.34 -8.35 3.96
N GLY A 269 -2.31 -7.50 3.95
CA GLY A 269 -2.42 -6.13 3.47
C GLY A 269 -3.43 -5.29 4.26
N ASP A 270 -4.23 -4.47 3.57
CA ASP A 270 -5.19 -3.57 4.21
C ASP A 270 -6.30 -4.29 4.99
N ALA A 271 -6.57 -5.57 4.71
CA ALA A 271 -7.47 -6.38 5.52
C ALA A 271 -6.92 -6.60 6.94
N ALA A 272 -5.59 -6.66 7.08
CA ALA A 272 -4.88 -6.88 8.35
C ALA A 272 -4.41 -5.59 9.02
N HIS A 273 -3.88 -4.63 8.25
CA HIS A 273 -3.09 -3.51 8.78
C HIS A 273 -3.21 -2.22 7.97
N ALA A 274 -4.39 -1.89 7.46
CA ALA A 274 -4.59 -0.63 6.73
C ALA A 274 -4.06 0.57 7.54
N MET A 275 -3.26 1.38 6.87
CA MET A 275 -2.54 2.51 7.45
C MET A 275 -2.71 3.79 6.63
N THR A 276 -2.48 4.94 7.25
CA THR A 276 -2.42 6.21 6.52
C THR A 276 -1.28 6.20 5.50
N PRO A 277 -1.36 6.96 4.39
CA PRO A 277 -0.40 6.86 3.28
C PRO A 277 0.97 7.50 3.56
N ASN A 278 1.15 8.13 4.71
CA ASN A 278 2.28 9.02 5.04
C ASN A 278 3.67 8.37 4.97
N LEU A 279 3.79 7.05 5.05
CA LEU A 279 5.04 6.33 4.85
C LEU A 279 5.19 5.74 3.43
N GLY A 280 4.14 5.76 2.60
CA GLY A 280 4.15 5.09 1.30
C GLY A 280 4.40 3.58 1.39
N ARG A 281 3.99 2.90 2.49
CA ARG A 281 4.35 1.50 2.78
C ARG A 281 3.20 0.51 2.68
N GLY A 282 1.95 0.96 2.48
CA GLY A 282 0.78 0.06 2.52
C GLY A 282 0.87 -1.12 1.55
N ALA A 283 1.02 -0.84 0.26
CA ALA A 283 1.15 -1.89 -0.76
C ALA A 283 2.45 -2.69 -0.62
N CYS A 284 3.56 -2.05 -0.23
CA CYS A 284 4.81 -2.77 0.05
C CYS A 284 4.63 -3.78 1.17
N SER A 285 3.93 -3.40 2.25
CA SER A 285 3.65 -4.31 3.34
C SER A 285 2.80 -5.51 2.90
N ALA A 286 1.83 -5.28 1.99
CA ALA A 286 1.03 -6.37 1.43
C ALA A 286 1.86 -7.33 0.55
N ILE A 287 2.80 -6.81 -0.24
CA ILE A 287 3.77 -7.62 -1.01
C ILE A 287 4.68 -8.41 -0.06
N GLU A 288 5.20 -7.76 0.97
CA GLU A 288 6.04 -8.40 2.00
C GLU A 288 5.27 -9.48 2.77
N ASP A 289 3.97 -9.28 3.05
CA ASP A 289 3.12 -10.29 3.67
C ASP A 289 2.99 -11.53 2.78
N ALA A 290 2.75 -11.34 1.48
CA ALA A 290 2.67 -12.45 0.53
C ALA A 290 3.98 -13.26 0.47
N GLY A 291 5.12 -12.59 0.44
CA GLY A 291 6.43 -13.23 0.49
C GLY A 291 6.66 -13.97 1.81
N ALA A 292 6.28 -13.38 2.94
CA ALA A 292 6.38 -14.03 4.25
C ALA A 292 5.49 -15.28 4.33
N LEU A 293 4.26 -15.21 3.83
CA LEU A 293 3.36 -16.36 3.77
C LEU A 293 3.97 -17.50 2.96
N ALA A 294 4.48 -17.21 1.75
CA ALA A 294 5.14 -18.21 0.91
C ALA A 294 6.34 -18.85 1.60
N ARG A 295 7.25 -18.06 2.17
CA ARG A 295 8.43 -18.56 2.88
C ARG A 295 8.07 -19.48 4.05
N ASN A 296 7.06 -19.11 4.84
CA ASN A 296 6.65 -19.90 6.00
C ASN A 296 5.92 -21.19 5.57
N LEU A 297 5.11 -21.16 4.52
CA LEU A 297 4.50 -22.35 3.91
C LEU A 297 5.54 -23.32 3.29
N GLY A 298 6.63 -22.79 2.78
CA GLY A 298 7.73 -23.58 2.21
C GLY A 298 8.64 -24.26 3.26
N ARG A 299 8.57 -23.86 4.53
CA ARG A 299 9.43 -24.39 5.61
C ARG A 299 8.87 -25.64 6.29
N THR A 300 7.59 -25.87 6.21
CA THR A 300 6.90 -26.98 6.90
C THR A 300 5.63 -27.38 6.17
N ASP A 301 5.32 -28.67 6.25
CA ASP A 301 4.07 -29.22 5.73
C ASP A 301 2.89 -29.00 6.70
N ASP A 302 3.16 -28.66 7.95
CA ASP A 302 2.12 -28.35 8.93
C ASP A 302 1.61 -26.92 8.74
N LEU A 303 0.37 -26.82 8.24
CA LEU A 303 -0.26 -25.54 7.93
C LEU A 303 -0.37 -24.64 9.16
N ALA A 304 -0.73 -25.20 10.33
CA ALA A 304 -0.92 -24.40 11.54
C ALA A 304 0.41 -23.77 12.01
N THR A 305 1.50 -24.53 11.96
CA THR A 305 2.84 -24.03 12.27
C THR A 305 3.29 -22.94 11.29
N ALA A 306 3.06 -23.15 9.99
CA ALA A 306 3.40 -22.13 8.96
C ALA A 306 2.64 -20.81 9.19
N LEU A 307 1.35 -20.90 9.46
CA LEU A 307 0.52 -19.71 9.68
C LEU A 307 0.85 -18.99 10.98
N ALA A 308 1.15 -19.72 12.05
CA ALA A 308 1.61 -19.13 13.31
C ALA A 308 2.95 -18.39 13.13
N ALA A 309 3.87 -18.95 12.33
CA ALA A 309 5.14 -18.30 12.01
C ALA A 309 4.95 -17.03 11.16
N TYR A 310 4.03 -17.05 10.19
CA TYR A 310 3.63 -15.86 9.43
C TYR A 310 3.10 -14.75 10.35
N ASP A 311 2.17 -15.07 11.25
CA ASP A 311 1.61 -14.09 12.19
C ASP A 311 2.69 -13.50 13.11
N ALA A 312 3.55 -14.33 13.66
CA ALA A 312 4.66 -13.90 14.51
C ALA A 312 5.68 -12.99 13.80
N GLU A 313 5.86 -13.18 12.48
CA GLU A 313 6.74 -12.36 11.66
C GLU A 313 6.07 -11.02 11.31
N ARG A 314 4.80 -11.05 10.83
CA ARG A 314 4.18 -9.90 10.17
C ARG A 314 3.41 -8.97 11.10
N SER A 315 2.65 -9.51 12.06
CA SER A 315 1.78 -8.68 12.90
C SER A 315 2.53 -7.66 13.75
N PRO A 316 3.68 -7.95 14.40
CA PRO A 316 4.43 -6.93 15.13
C PRO A 316 5.14 -5.93 14.21
N ALA A 317 5.62 -6.37 13.04
CA ALA A 317 6.31 -5.51 12.08
C ALA A 317 5.35 -4.45 11.50
N THR A 318 4.19 -4.88 11.00
CA THR A 318 3.18 -3.99 10.43
C THR A 318 2.49 -3.13 11.48
N THR A 319 2.29 -3.62 12.70
CA THR A 319 1.81 -2.80 13.84
C THR A 319 2.71 -1.59 14.09
N LYS A 320 4.03 -1.76 14.02
CA LYS A 320 4.99 -0.65 14.14
C LYS A 320 4.83 0.34 12.99
N LEU A 321 4.65 -0.15 11.76
CA LEU A 321 4.44 0.71 10.57
C LEU A 321 3.14 1.49 10.67
N VAL A 322 2.02 0.86 11.05
CA VAL A 322 0.73 1.53 11.27
C VAL A 322 0.88 2.68 12.27
N LYS A 323 1.50 2.41 13.43
CA LYS A 323 1.72 3.43 14.47
C LYS A 323 2.60 4.58 13.96
N ARG A 324 3.69 4.28 13.24
CA ARG A 324 4.61 5.28 12.68
C ARG A 324 3.92 6.12 11.61
N SER A 325 3.18 5.48 10.69
CA SER A 325 2.46 6.19 9.63
C SER A 325 1.42 7.15 10.21
N ARG A 326 0.66 6.69 11.20
CA ARG A 326 -0.31 7.53 11.94
C ARG A 326 0.36 8.71 12.65
N SER A 327 1.50 8.49 13.30
CA SER A 327 2.23 9.56 13.98
C SER A 327 2.76 10.60 12.99
N LEU A 328 3.30 10.15 11.86
CA LEU A 328 3.75 11.05 10.79
C LEU A 328 2.57 11.80 10.17
N GLY A 329 1.44 11.11 9.96
CA GLY A 329 0.20 11.74 9.47
C GLY A 329 -0.29 12.85 10.39
N ARG A 330 -0.35 12.60 11.70
CA ARG A 330 -0.72 13.65 12.68
C ARG A 330 0.21 14.85 12.64
N LEU A 331 1.52 14.61 12.47
CA LEU A 331 2.52 15.67 12.37
C LEU A 331 2.34 16.47 11.07
N ALA A 332 2.13 15.80 9.95
CA ALA A 332 1.91 16.43 8.65
C ALA A 332 0.61 17.24 8.62
N GLN A 333 -0.45 16.72 9.25
CA GLN A 333 -1.78 17.32 9.29
C GLN A 333 -1.99 18.31 10.46
N THR A 334 -0.90 18.75 11.11
CA THR A 334 -0.95 19.77 12.17
C THR A 334 -1.38 21.12 11.60
N GLU A 335 -2.40 21.77 12.23
CA GLU A 335 -2.91 23.09 11.84
C GLU A 335 -2.37 24.22 12.69
N ASN A 336 -2.04 23.95 13.97
CA ASN A 336 -1.58 24.94 14.90
C ASN A 336 -0.27 25.62 14.41
N PRO A 337 -0.25 26.95 14.22
CA PRO A 337 0.90 27.67 13.64
C PRO A 337 2.20 27.48 14.43
N LEU A 338 2.11 27.43 15.77
CA LEU A 338 3.28 27.26 16.63
C LEU A 338 3.85 25.86 16.47
N LEU A 339 3.00 24.82 16.46
CA LEU A 339 3.43 23.43 16.25
C LEU A 339 4.00 23.22 14.85
N CYS A 340 3.44 23.87 13.81
CA CYS A 340 4.04 23.86 12.48
C CYS A 340 5.44 24.47 12.46
N THR A 341 5.64 25.59 13.17
CA THR A 341 6.96 26.22 13.26
C THR A 341 7.96 25.32 14.00
N ILE A 342 7.55 24.68 15.07
CA ILE A 342 8.40 23.73 15.83
C ILE A 342 8.73 22.54 14.92
N ARG A 343 7.76 21.96 14.26
CA ARG A 343 7.93 20.86 13.30
C ARG A 343 8.98 21.20 12.25
N ASP A 344 8.80 22.33 11.56
CA ASP A 344 9.72 22.78 10.49
C ASP A 344 11.14 23.01 11.02
N THR A 345 11.26 23.59 12.23
CA THR A 345 12.56 23.80 12.88
C THR A 345 13.25 22.49 13.23
N VAL A 346 12.50 21.52 13.76
CA VAL A 346 13.05 20.18 14.10
C VAL A 346 13.55 19.48 12.85
N PHE A 347 12.82 19.52 11.73
CA PHE A 347 13.27 18.94 10.46
C PHE A 347 14.51 19.65 9.91
N ALA A 348 14.55 20.97 9.95
CA ALA A 348 15.71 21.76 9.50
C ALA A 348 16.98 21.46 10.33
N LEU A 349 16.86 21.36 11.64
CA LEU A 349 17.99 21.03 12.54
C LEU A 349 18.40 19.56 12.37
N GLY A 350 17.45 18.64 12.27
CA GLY A 350 17.71 17.22 12.05
C GLY A 350 18.49 16.96 10.77
N GLY A 351 18.09 17.60 9.65
CA GLY A 351 18.82 17.52 8.38
C GLY A 351 20.25 18.00 8.49
N LYS A 352 20.48 19.16 9.12
CA LYS A 352 21.84 19.69 9.34
C LYS A 352 22.73 18.74 10.16
N LEU A 353 22.19 18.15 11.22
CA LEU A 353 22.94 17.21 12.07
C LEU A 353 23.33 15.92 11.33
N LEU A 354 22.45 15.41 10.47
CA LEU A 354 22.73 14.23 9.64
C LEU A 354 23.82 14.51 8.61
N THR A 355 23.83 15.72 8.01
CA THR A 355 24.86 16.14 7.06
C THR A 355 26.24 16.27 7.73
N LEU A 356 26.27 16.77 8.95
CA LEU A 356 27.53 16.90 9.72
C LEU A 356 28.15 15.56 10.14
N ARG A 357 27.33 14.52 10.36
CA ARG A 357 27.79 13.16 10.71
C ARG A 357 28.32 12.36 9.52
N ARG A 358 28.07 12.80 8.28
CA ARG A 358 28.50 12.14 7.05
C ARG A 358 29.80 12.71 6.45
N LYS A 359 30.27 13.84 6.97
CA LYS A 359 31.61 14.41 6.71
C LYS A 359 32.61 13.94 7.75
#